data_affbf01cbce580f14d967c620a472471
#
_entry.id   affbf01cbce580f14d967c620a472471
#
_cell.length_a   1.000
_cell.length_b   1.000
_cell.length_c   1.000
_cell.angle_alpha   90.00
_cell.angle_beta   90.00
_cell.angle_gamma   90.00
#
_symmetry.space_group_name_H-M   'P 1'
#
loop_
_entity.id
_entity.type
_entity.pdbx_description
1 polymer ?
#
loop_
_entity_poly.entity_id
_entity_poly.type
_entity_poly.pdbx_seq_one_letter_code
_entity_poly.pdbx_strand_id
1 'polypeptide(L)'
;MTRPHALLRVGVTYEKTLGMRRLTNTPVDLAIGKDGDLHILSRSDELTFIRRLSYNDDDLGAVNLVGGGGQVGGTSKTDGHFVWPAALIMDKDENLWVSDEATSKISNITVEGKVICQWGEQGDADGQLNRPSGIAFDSNGDIFVADTLNHRIQKFSTDGTFLMNFGSHGSEKGEFDMPWGIAVDELDDIYVADWRNDRVQKFSADGEFIFSIGKPGCEDGEFNRPSGVEIDKDGDIFVADWANHRIQLFGPDGHFVEKFIGDATLSRQAKNYMESNVMALRMREMTSIELQKRLRWPVSVRTDMDGRIYMADYGSMRIQVYQKEAYPLGPDEISDAPRSNSLFTQF
;
A
#
# COMPACT_ATOMS: atom_id res chain seq x y z
N MET A 1 5.17 -4.01 -24.98
CA MET A 1 5.94 -5.24 -25.29
C MET A 1 6.15 -5.93 -23.96
N THR A 2 5.43 -6.99 -23.67
CA THR A 2 5.67 -7.83 -22.50
C THR A 2 7.06 -8.44 -22.62
N ARG A 3 7.98 -8.03 -21.77
CA ARG A 3 9.31 -8.68 -21.67
C ARG A 3 9.09 -10.08 -21.12
N PRO A 4 9.61 -11.14 -21.77
CA PRO A 4 9.52 -12.50 -21.23
C PRO A 4 10.26 -12.53 -19.87
N HIS A 5 9.60 -13.01 -18.80
CA HIS A 5 10.16 -13.09 -17.44
C HIS A 5 11.50 -13.83 -17.35
N ALA A 6 11.75 -14.73 -18.30
CA ALA A 6 13.03 -15.43 -18.40
C ALA A 6 14.25 -14.52 -18.62
N LEU A 7 14.02 -13.22 -18.92
CA LEU A 7 15.05 -12.24 -19.23
C LEU A 7 15.38 -11.28 -18.09
N LEU A 8 14.73 -11.41 -16.92
CA LEU A 8 15.00 -10.56 -15.77
C LEU A 8 15.58 -11.39 -14.62
N ARG A 9 16.68 -10.90 -14.05
CA ARG A 9 17.16 -11.33 -12.74
C ARG A 9 16.71 -10.28 -11.73
N VAL A 10 15.91 -10.67 -10.76
CA VAL A 10 15.41 -9.79 -9.70
C VAL A 10 16.10 -10.15 -8.40
N GLY A 11 16.70 -9.18 -7.76
CA GLY A 11 17.18 -9.25 -6.39
C GLY A 11 16.51 -8.17 -5.56
N VAL A 12 16.12 -8.47 -4.33
CA VAL A 12 15.57 -7.48 -3.41
C VAL A 12 16.38 -7.49 -2.13
N THR A 13 16.88 -6.32 -1.72
CA THR A 13 17.70 -6.17 -0.53
C THR A 13 17.05 -5.19 0.44
N TYR A 14 17.09 -5.50 1.74
CA TYR A 14 16.69 -4.55 2.78
C TYR A 14 17.65 -3.35 2.78
N GLU A 15 17.09 -2.14 2.79
CA GLU A 15 17.86 -0.91 2.80
C GLU A 15 17.86 -0.24 4.16
N LYS A 16 16.67 0.13 4.65
CA LYS A 16 16.55 0.84 5.93
C LYS A 16 15.15 0.75 6.55
N THR A 17 15.06 1.24 7.78
CA THR A 17 13.79 1.54 8.45
C THR A 17 13.64 3.05 8.60
N LEU A 18 12.43 3.55 8.38
CA LEU A 18 12.04 4.95 8.57
C LEU A 18 10.97 5.06 9.66
N GLY A 19 10.99 6.19 10.36
CA GLY A 19 10.02 6.52 11.38
C GLY A 19 10.24 5.80 12.72
N MET A 20 9.38 6.10 13.63
CA MET A 20 9.25 5.51 14.98
C MET A 20 7.86 5.84 15.52
N ARG A 21 7.44 5.19 16.60
CA ARG A 21 6.11 5.33 17.20
C ARG A 21 5.51 6.74 17.23
N ARG A 22 6.30 7.79 17.42
CA ARG A 22 5.82 9.18 17.45
C ARG A 22 5.61 9.79 16.07
N LEU A 23 6.31 9.29 15.06
CA LEU A 23 6.30 9.83 13.71
C LEU A 23 5.39 9.01 12.78
N THR A 24 5.41 7.69 12.95
CA THR A 24 4.68 6.71 12.13
C THR A 24 3.77 5.85 13.00
N ASN A 25 2.96 6.48 13.84
CA ASN A 25 2.04 5.76 14.72
C ASN A 25 0.96 5.06 13.89
N THR A 26 0.97 3.72 13.89
CA THR A 26 0.01 2.89 13.15
C THR A 26 -0.17 3.34 11.68
N PRO A 27 0.91 3.25 10.86
CA PRO A 27 0.83 3.68 9.46
C PRO A 27 -0.10 2.76 8.68
N VAL A 28 -1.08 3.32 7.98
CA VAL A 28 -2.06 2.55 7.18
C VAL A 28 -1.75 2.63 5.70
N ASP A 29 -1.22 3.77 5.23
CA ASP A 29 -0.81 3.94 3.85
C ASP A 29 0.22 5.05 3.73
N LEU A 30 0.85 5.18 2.57
CA LEU A 30 1.80 6.24 2.29
C LEU A 30 1.76 6.65 0.82
N ALA A 31 2.13 7.91 0.55
CA ALA A 31 2.36 8.43 -0.79
C ALA A 31 3.77 8.99 -0.88
N ILE A 32 4.37 8.92 -2.08
CA ILE A 32 5.75 9.32 -2.34
C ILE A 32 5.72 10.58 -3.22
N GLY A 33 6.30 11.67 -2.73
CA GLY A 33 6.45 12.92 -3.46
C GLY A 33 7.58 12.87 -4.47
N LYS A 34 7.62 13.84 -5.40
CA LYS A 34 8.66 13.92 -6.47
C LYS A 34 10.08 14.01 -5.93
N ASP A 35 10.27 14.65 -4.76
CA ASP A 35 11.57 14.77 -4.10
C ASP A 35 11.94 13.51 -3.28
N GLY A 36 11.12 12.46 -3.32
CA GLY A 36 11.28 11.24 -2.53
C GLY A 36 10.84 11.39 -1.06
N ASP A 37 10.17 12.48 -0.70
CA ASP A 37 9.56 12.66 0.61
C ASP A 37 8.35 11.76 0.76
N LEU A 38 8.20 11.16 1.93
CA LEU A 38 7.10 10.26 2.24
C LEU A 38 6.01 11.00 3.00
N HIS A 39 4.79 10.90 2.52
CA HIS A 39 3.59 11.31 3.20
C HIS A 39 2.94 10.07 3.81
N ILE A 40 2.97 9.93 5.12
CA ILE A 40 2.56 8.71 5.83
C ILE A 40 1.24 8.97 6.53
N LEU A 41 0.20 8.28 6.09
CA LEU A 41 -1.11 8.30 6.72
C LEU A 41 -1.08 7.37 7.94
N SER A 42 -1.27 7.96 9.11
CA SER A 42 -1.32 7.26 10.38
C SER A 42 -2.71 7.34 10.97
N ARG A 43 -3.23 6.21 11.43
CA ARG A 43 -4.57 6.09 12.01
C ARG A 43 -4.55 5.28 13.29
N SER A 44 -5.03 5.88 14.36
CA SER A 44 -5.30 5.22 15.63
C SER A 44 -6.64 5.69 16.20
N ASP A 45 -7.13 5.04 17.23
CA ASP A 45 -8.38 5.42 17.90
C ASP A 45 -8.36 6.85 18.48
N GLU A 46 -7.16 7.36 18.78
CA GLU A 46 -6.98 8.68 19.39
C GLU A 46 -6.55 9.76 18.41
N LEU A 47 -5.77 9.40 17.38
CA LEU A 47 -5.12 10.35 16.49
C LEU A 47 -5.05 9.83 15.05
N THR A 48 -5.43 10.71 14.14
CA THR A 48 -5.22 10.53 12.69
C THR A 48 -4.46 11.72 12.14
N PHE A 49 -3.39 11.47 11.42
CA PHE A 49 -2.56 12.52 10.83
C PHE A 49 -1.81 12.02 9.59
N ILE A 50 -1.38 12.94 8.75
CA ILE A 50 -0.41 12.68 7.68
C ILE A 50 0.91 13.32 8.08
N ARG A 51 1.94 12.49 8.29
CA ARG A 51 3.29 12.95 8.64
C ARG A 51 4.17 12.92 7.40
N ARG A 52 5.00 13.96 7.24
CA ARG A 52 6.03 14.00 6.19
C ARG A 52 7.37 13.56 6.77
N LEU A 53 8.02 12.64 6.10
CA LEU A 53 9.39 12.22 6.39
C LEU A 53 10.24 12.32 5.13
N SER A 54 11.48 12.81 5.26
CA SER A 54 12.44 12.66 4.18
C SER A 54 12.89 11.20 4.05
N TYR A 55 13.44 10.86 2.88
CA TYR A 55 14.09 9.56 2.69
C TYR A 55 15.23 9.31 3.69
N ASN A 56 15.81 10.34 4.28
CA ASN A 56 16.86 10.26 5.30
C ASN A 56 16.31 10.17 6.74
N ASP A 57 15.02 9.91 6.93
CA ASP A 57 14.34 9.82 8.22
C ASP A 57 14.34 11.18 8.98
N ASP A 58 14.28 12.32 8.25
CA ASP A 58 14.05 13.63 8.85
C ASP A 58 12.56 13.88 9.00
N ASP A 59 12.16 14.39 10.16
CA ASP A 59 10.78 14.83 10.39
C ASP A 59 10.55 16.19 9.70
N LEU A 60 9.77 16.18 8.62
CA LEU A 60 9.39 17.37 7.86
C LEU A 60 8.06 17.98 8.35
N GLY A 61 7.54 17.47 9.45
CA GLY A 61 6.30 17.95 10.06
C GLY A 61 5.06 17.17 9.65
N ALA A 62 3.90 17.66 10.07
CA ALA A 62 2.60 17.09 9.74
C ALA A 62 1.89 17.96 8.72
N VAL A 63 1.06 17.34 7.89
CA VAL A 63 0.11 18.05 7.03
C VAL A 63 -0.92 18.73 7.94
N ASN A 64 -0.99 20.06 7.89
CA ASN A 64 -1.91 20.87 8.66
C ASN A 64 -3.16 21.16 7.83
N LEU A 65 -4.32 20.75 8.32
CA LEU A 65 -5.59 21.21 7.74
C LEU A 65 -5.93 22.61 8.25
N VAL A 66 -6.37 23.47 7.34
CA VAL A 66 -6.80 24.83 7.68
C VAL A 66 -8.04 24.75 8.58
N GLY A 67 -7.92 25.19 9.84
CA GLY A 67 -9.03 25.31 10.78
C GLY A 67 -8.95 24.48 12.06
N GLY A 68 -7.96 23.62 12.24
CA GLY A 68 -7.79 22.83 13.47
C GLY A 68 -6.35 22.61 13.84
N GLY A 69 -5.95 23.01 15.00
CA GLY A 69 -4.58 23.01 15.54
C GLY A 69 -3.70 21.78 15.28
N GLY A 70 -3.22 21.61 14.07
CA GLY A 70 -2.11 20.71 13.76
C GLY A 70 -2.41 19.21 13.76
N GLN A 71 -3.65 18.79 13.82
CA GLN A 71 -4.04 17.38 13.77
C GLN A 71 -5.07 17.16 12.65
N VAL A 72 -4.69 16.31 11.71
CA VAL A 72 -5.61 15.73 10.73
C VAL A 72 -6.26 14.55 11.43
N GLY A 73 -7.50 14.72 11.85
CA GLY A 73 -8.26 13.68 12.54
C GLY A 73 -9.06 14.20 13.72
N GLY A 74 -10.14 13.55 13.98
CA GLY A 74 -11.07 13.86 15.06
C GLY A 74 -12.46 13.34 14.77
N THR A 75 -13.35 13.40 15.73
CA THR A 75 -14.76 12.98 15.59
C THR A 75 -15.63 13.95 14.82
N SER A 76 -15.05 15.02 14.25
CA SER A 76 -15.79 16.07 13.54
C SER A 76 -16.10 15.65 12.10
N LYS A 77 -17.35 15.72 11.70
CA LYS A 77 -17.80 15.47 10.32
C LYS A 77 -17.76 16.72 9.43
N THR A 78 -17.02 17.76 9.84
CA THR A 78 -16.87 18.99 9.04
C THR A 78 -15.87 18.76 7.91
N ASP A 79 -16.01 19.53 6.82
CA ASP A 79 -15.13 19.42 5.66
C ASP A 79 -13.66 19.55 6.05
N GLY A 80 -12.83 18.63 5.53
CA GLY A 80 -11.40 18.59 5.79
C GLY A 80 -10.97 17.86 7.07
N HIS A 81 -11.88 17.19 7.78
CA HIS A 81 -11.55 16.31 8.89
C HIS A 81 -11.67 14.85 8.48
N PHE A 82 -10.64 14.06 8.73
CA PHE A 82 -10.68 12.62 8.58
C PHE A 82 -11.10 11.96 9.89
N VAL A 83 -12.00 10.99 9.78
CA VAL A 83 -12.48 10.22 10.93
C VAL A 83 -11.82 8.85 10.96
N TRP A 84 -11.83 8.15 9.83
CA TRP A 84 -11.24 6.81 9.69
C TRP A 84 -10.65 6.61 8.29
N PRO A 85 -9.59 7.39 7.93
CA PRO A 85 -9.02 7.30 6.60
C PRO A 85 -8.34 5.95 6.36
N ALA A 86 -8.43 5.45 5.14
CA ALA A 86 -7.98 4.11 4.76
C ALA A 86 -6.84 4.11 3.76
N ALA A 87 -6.85 4.99 2.77
CA ALA A 87 -5.81 5.06 1.73
C ALA A 87 -5.36 6.49 1.47
N LEU A 88 -4.12 6.60 0.99
CA LEU A 88 -3.46 7.84 0.62
C LEU A 88 -2.72 7.66 -0.70
N ILE A 89 -3.06 8.48 -1.70
CA ILE A 89 -2.31 8.56 -2.96
C ILE A 89 -1.98 10.02 -3.27
N MET A 90 -1.03 10.24 -4.16
CA MET A 90 -0.62 11.57 -4.61
C MET A 90 -0.86 11.70 -6.11
N ASP A 91 -1.41 12.84 -6.53
CA ASP A 91 -1.60 13.14 -7.94
C ASP A 91 -0.32 13.75 -8.57
N LYS A 92 -0.37 13.97 -9.89
CA LYS A 92 0.75 14.57 -10.64
C LYS A 92 1.10 16.01 -10.23
N ASP A 93 0.16 16.70 -9.58
CA ASP A 93 0.31 18.07 -9.08
C ASP A 93 0.74 18.10 -7.62
N GLU A 94 1.09 16.92 -7.05
CA GLU A 94 1.50 16.69 -5.67
C GLU A 94 0.42 17.00 -4.63
N ASN A 95 -0.86 16.92 -5.02
CA ASN A 95 -1.95 16.94 -4.05
C ASN A 95 -2.22 15.54 -3.52
N LEU A 96 -2.66 15.48 -2.28
CA LEU A 96 -2.95 14.24 -1.57
C LEU A 96 -4.44 13.89 -1.69
N TRP A 97 -4.72 12.67 -2.08
CA TRP A 97 -6.06 12.12 -2.13
C TRP A 97 -6.23 11.08 -1.05
N VAL A 98 -7.30 11.20 -0.28
CA VAL A 98 -7.57 10.38 0.90
C VAL A 98 -8.97 9.82 0.83
N SER A 99 -9.13 8.52 0.99
CA SER A 99 -10.41 7.88 1.25
C SER A 99 -10.69 7.84 2.77
N ASP A 100 -11.93 8.02 3.17
CA ASP A 100 -12.34 7.92 4.57
C ASP A 100 -13.55 7.00 4.72
N GLU A 101 -13.32 5.85 5.35
CA GLU A 101 -14.33 4.82 5.56
C GLU A 101 -15.53 5.31 6.38
N ALA A 102 -15.29 6.12 7.41
CA ALA A 102 -16.35 6.52 8.34
C ALA A 102 -17.24 7.63 7.79
N THR A 103 -16.72 8.48 6.92
CA THR A 103 -17.47 9.56 6.30
C THR A 103 -18.00 9.23 4.92
N SER A 104 -17.56 8.10 4.33
CA SER A 104 -17.83 7.68 2.95
C SER A 104 -17.43 8.76 1.94
N LYS A 105 -16.28 9.41 2.17
CA LYS A 105 -15.79 10.51 1.35
C LYS A 105 -14.42 10.25 0.78
N ILE A 106 -14.16 10.87 -0.38
CA ILE A 106 -12.84 11.02 -0.98
C ILE A 106 -12.51 12.52 -0.91
N SER A 107 -11.33 12.85 -0.43
CA SER A 107 -10.88 14.22 -0.22
C SER A 107 -9.58 14.47 -0.97
N ASN A 108 -9.50 15.56 -1.72
CA ASN A 108 -8.27 16.10 -2.28
C ASN A 108 -7.79 17.27 -1.43
N ILE A 109 -6.54 17.23 -0.99
CA ILE A 109 -5.92 18.28 -0.17
C ILE A 109 -4.52 18.61 -0.68
N THR A 110 -4.06 19.83 -0.50
CA THR A 110 -2.66 20.18 -0.75
C THR A 110 -1.76 19.57 0.33
N VAL A 111 -0.44 19.51 0.06
CA VAL A 111 0.54 19.04 1.06
C VAL A 111 0.61 19.92 2.31
N GLU A 112 0.09 21.15 2.27
CA GLU A 112 -0.09 22.02 3.44
C GLU A 112 -1.42 21.78 4.17
N GLY A 113 -2.29 20.88 3.64
CA GLY A 113 -3.55 20.50 4.24
C GLY A 113 -4.75 21.39 3.89
N LYS A 114 -4.65 22.20 2.82
CA LYS A 114 -5.80 22.94 2.30
C LYS A 114 -6.69 22.00 1.48
N VAL A 115 -7.97 21.92 1.81
CA VAL A 115 -8.95 21.17 1.03
C VAL A 115 -9.16 21.82 -0.33
N ILE A 116 -8.98 21.04 -1.39
CA ILE A 116 -9.23 21.43 -2.78
C ILE A 116 -10.65 21.04 -3.16
N CYS A 117 -10.98 19.76 -2.98
CA CYS A 117 -12.34 19.26 -3.15
C CYS A 117 -12.59 18.07 -2.21
N GLN A 118 -13.86 17.79 -2.00
CA GLN A 118 -14.33 16.63 -1.25
C GLN A 118 -15.67 16.18 -1.84
N TRP A 119 -15.81 14.88 -2.09
CA TRP A 119 -17.03 14.30 -2.61
C TRP A 119 -17.29 12.90 -2.03
N GLY A 120 -18.42 12.32 -2.36
CA GLY A 120 -18.90 11.05 -1.85
C GLY A 120 -20.10 11.21 -0.93
N GLU A 121 -21.02 10.28 -1.03
CA GLU A 121 -22.24 10.18 -0.23
C GLU A 121 -22.42 8.73 0.21
N GLN A 122 -22.84 8.51 1.45
CA GLN A 122 -23.08 7.17 1.95
C GLN A 122 -24.31 6.54 1.29
N GLY A 123 -24.16 5.35 0.73
CA GLY A 123 -25.25 4.58 0.14
C GLY A 123 -24.76 3.40 -0.69
N ASP A 124 -25.68 2.78 -1.43
CA ASP A 124 -25.45 1.61 -2.27
C ASP A 124 -25.77 1.84 -3.77
N ALA A 125 -26.33 2.98 -4.12
CA ALA A 125 -26.58 3.36 -5.51
C ALA A 125 -25.25 3.69 -6.26
N ASP A 126 -25.31 3.76 -7.59
CA ASP A 126 -24.20 4.19 -8.39
C ASP A 126 -23.76 5.61 -8.01
N GLY A 127 -22.44 5.79 -7.79
CA GLY A 127 -21.89 7.04 -7.29
C GLY A 127 -21.93 7.22 -5.77
N GLN A 128 -22.67 6.39 -5.05
CA GLN A 128 -22.65 6.35 -3.58
C GLN A 128 -21.62 5.36 -3.07
N LEU A 129 -21.08 5.58 -1.88
CA LEU A 129 -20.00 4.81 -1.27
C LEU A 129 -20.39 4.26 0.10
N ASN A 130 -19.91 3.08 0.44
CA ASN A 130 -20.10 2.50 1.77
C ASN A 130 -18.76 1.97 2.30
N ARG A 131 -18.12 2.75 3.17
CA ARG A 131 -16.78 2.51 3.71
C ARG A 131 -15.73 2.32 2.61
N PRO A 132 -15.49 3.37 1.78
CA PRO A 132 -14.45 3.31 0.75
C PRO A 132 -13.08 3.09 1.39
N SER A 133 -12.28 2.19 0.83
CA SER A 133 -10.93 1.88 1.30
C SER A 133 -9.88 2.29 0.27
N GLY A 134 -9.31 1.36 -0.47
CA GLY A 134 -8.27 1.63 -1.46
C GLY A 134 -8.73 2.57 -2.58
N ILE A 135 -7.83 3.43 -3.03
CA ILE A 135 -8.01 4.30 -4.19
C ILE A 135 -6.79 4.23 -5.09
N ALA A 136 -6.97 4.35 -6.39
CA ALA A 136 -5.88 4.38 -7.37
C ALA A 136 -6.28 5.21 -8.59
N PHE A 137 -5.31 5.92 -9.20
CA PHE A 137 -5.52 6.63 -10.47
C PHE A 137 -5.31 5.69 -11.65
N ASP A 138 -6.04 5.94 -12.73
CA ASP A 138 -5.69 5.45 -14.04
C ASP A 138 -4.84 6.47 -14.84
N SER A 139 -4.46 6.13 -16.06
CA SER A 139 -3.65 6.98 -16.94
C SER A 139 -4.36 8.29 -17.34
N ASN A 140 -5.68 8.33 -17.31
CA ASN A 140 -6.51 9.51 -17.60
C ASN A 140 -6.60 10.46 -16.39
N GLY A 141 -6.23 9.98 -15.19
CA GLY A 141 -6.39 10.68 -13.93
C GLY A 141 -7.75 10.47 -13.29
N ASP A 142 -8.56 9.52 -13.76
CA ASP A 142 -9.77 9.08 -13.08
C ASP A 142 -9.41 8.19 -11.89
N ILE A 143 -10.31 8.10 -10.91
CA ILE A 143 -10.05 7.43 -9.64
C ILE A 143 -10.89 6.16 -9.52
N PHE A 144 -10.24 5.01 -9.39
CA PHE A 144 -10.88 3.79 -8.93
C PHE A 144 -10.95 3.77 -7.40
N VAL A 145 -12.09 3.36 -6.87
CA VAL A 145 -12.40 3.30 -5.44
C VAL A 145 -12.89 1.91 -5.07
N ALA A 146 -12.26 1.26 -4.11
CA ALA A 146 -12.78 0.05 -3.49
C ALA A 146 -13.93 0.42 -2.55
N ASP A 147 -15.17 0.19 -2.99
CA ASP A 147 -16.40 0.44 -2.25
C ASP A 147 -16.74 -0.79 -1.38
N THR A 148 -15.99 -0.90 -0.29
CA THR A 148 -15.74 -2.13 0.48
C THR A 148 -17.01 -2.83 0.96
N LEU A 149 -17.93 -2.13 1.61
CA LEU A 149 -19.15 -2.75 2.12
C LEU A 149 -20.26 -2.89 1.07
N ASN A 150 -20.08 -2.32 -0.11
CA ASN A 150 -20.93 -2.58 -1.28
C ASN A 150 -20.32 -3.68 -2.18
N HIS A 151 -19.17 -4.25 -1.80
CA HIS A 151 -18.53 -5.39 -2.49
C HIS A 151 -18.29 -5.13 -3.99
N ARG A 152 -17.89 -3.90 -4.34
CA ARG A 152 -17.68 -3.49 -5.73
C ARG A 152 -16.50 -2.53 -5.85
N ILE A 153 -16.08 -2.29 -7.08
CA ILE A 153 -15.16 -1.21 -7.45
C ILE A 153 -15.94 -0.18 -8.24
N GLN A 154 -15.76 1.09 -7.95
CA GLN A 154 -16.33 2.19 -8.71
C GLN A 154 -15.24 3.11 -9.27
N LYS A 155 -15.48 3.66 -10.44
CA LYS A 155 -14.62 4.65 -11.10
C LYS A 155 -15.30 6.01 -11.10
N PHE A 156 -14.53 7.04 -10.77
CA PHE A 156 -14.99 8.44 -10.73
C PHE A 156 -13.98 9.34 -11.45
N SER A 157 -14.47 10.44 -12.02
CA SER A 157 -13.59 11.56 -12.35
C SER A 157 -13.15 12.30 -11.06
N THR A 158 -12.15 13.16 -11.17
CA THR A 158 -11.59 13.87 -9.99
C THR A 158 -12.57 14.81 -9.31
N ASP A 159 -13.64 15.22 -9.98
CA ASP A 159 -14.73 16.02 -9.39
C ASP A 159 -15.82 15.19 -8.71
N GLY A 160 -15.67 13.84 -8.72
CA GLY A 160 -16.60 12.90 -8.11
C GLY A 160 -17.76 12.47 -9.00
N THR A 161 -17.71 12.75 -10.30
CA THR A 161 -18.70 12.23 -11.25
C THR A 161 -18.51 10.72 -11.43
N PHE A 162 -19.57 9.93 -11.20
CA PHE A 162 -19.56 8.49 -11.43
C PHE A 162 -19.38 8.16 -12.91
N LEU A 163 -18.51 7.21 -13.21
CA LEU A 163 -18.20 6.77 -14.57
C LEU A 163 -18.61 5.32 -14.82
N MET A 164 -18.22 4.40 -13.94
CA MET A 164 -18.57 2.98 -14.06
C MET A 164 -18.41 2.26 -12.73
N ASN A 165 -18.96 1.04 -12.65
CA ASN A 165 -18.67 0.09 -11.56
C ASN A 165 -18.58 -1.33 -12.09
N PHE A 166 -17.96 -2.21 -11.29
CA PHE A 166 -17.95 -3.66 -11.51
C PHE A 166 -17.80 -4.40 -10.18
N GLY A 167 -18.15 -5.68 -10.20
CA GLY A 167 -18.12 -6.54 -9.03
C GLY A 167 -19.46 -6.58 -8.29
N SER A 168 -19.62 -7.62 -7.49
CA SER A 168 -20.77 -7.87 -6.62
C SER A 168 -20.34 -8.76 -5.47
N HIS A 169 -21.16 -8.88 -4.43
CA HIS A 169 -20.86 -9.76 -3.29
C HIS A 169 -20.82 -11.24 -3.71
N GLY A 170 -19.70 -11.90 -3.42
CA GLY A 170 -19.53 -13.33 -3.65
C GLY A 170 -18.09 -13.79 -3.66
N SER A 171 -17.84 -15.02 -4.13
CA SER A 171 -16.52 -15.66 -4.20
C SER A 171 -16.11 -16.12 -5.60
N GLU A 172 -17.01 -16.01 -6.58
CA GLU A 172 -16.72 -16.37 -7.96
C GLU A 172 -15.79 -15.36 -8.63
N LYS A 173 -15.41 -15.60 -9.88
CA LYS A 173 -14.59 -14.69 -10.67
C LYS A 173 -15.33 -13.37 -10.89
N GLY A 174 -14.68 -12.25 -10.56
CA GLY A 174 -15.29 -10.93 -10.66
C GLY A 174 -16.20 -10.55 -9.49
N GLU A 175 -16.46 -11.45 -8.56
CA GLU A 175 -17.16 -11.14 -7.30
C GLU A 175 -16.15 -10.81 -6.20
N PHE A 176 -16.59 -10.08 -5.16
CA PHE A 176 -15.76 -9.66 -4.03
C PHE A 176 -16.44 -9.94 -2.68
N ASP A 177 -15.62 -10.18 -1.66
CA ASP A 177 -16.06 -10.04 -0.26
C ASP A 177 -15.15 -9.06 0.46
N MET A 178 -15.63 -7.81 0.59
CA MET A 178 -14.91 -6.69 1.18
C MET A 178 -13.58 -6.38 0.45
N PRO A 179 -13.60 -5.95 -0.83
CA PRO A 179 -12.39 -5.50 -1.52
C PRO A 179 -11.74 -4.35 -0.74
N TRP A 180 -10.41 -4.37 -0.59
CA TRP A 180 -9.72 -3.39 0.24
C TRP A 180 -8.69 -2.58 -0.53
N GLY A 181 -7.50 -3.13 -0.81
CA GLY A 181 -6.45 -2.49 -1.58
C GLY A 181 -6.73 -2.55 -3.07
N ILE A 182 -6.35 -1.51 -3.79
CA ILE A 182 -6.46 -1.41 -5.24
C ILE A 182 -5.21 -0.76 -5.82
N ALA A 183 -4.76 -1.25 -6.95
CA ALA A 183 -3.69 -0.65 -7.76
C ALA A 183 -4.05 -0.73 -9.24
N VAL A 184 -3.47 0.16 -10.04
CA VAL A 184 -3.64 0.22 -11.50
C VAL A 184 -2.25 0.21 -12.13
N ASP A 185 -2.03 -0.64 -13.13
CA ASP A 185 -0.75 -0.72 -13.84
C ASP A 185 -0.67 0.26 -15.03
N GLU A 186 0.47 0.29 -15.72
CA GLU A 186 0.70 1.17 -16.89
C GLU A 186 -0.22 0.85 -18.10
N LEU A 187 -0.91 -0.27 -18.08
CA LEU A 187 -1.89 -0.67 -19.12
C LEU A 187 -3.33 -0.36 -18.72
N ASP A 188 -3.52 0.33 -17.58
CA ASP A 188 -4.79 0.56 -16.91
C ASP A 188 -5.51 -0.72 -16.43
N ASP A 189 -4.78 -1.83 -16.31
CA ASP A 189 -5.33 -3.03 -15.68
C ASP A 189 -5.39 -2.84 -14.14
N ILE A 190 -6.49 -3.30 -13.56
CA ILE A 190 -6.87 -3.05 -12.17
C ILE A 190 -6.59 -4.29 -11.33
N TYR A 191 -5.87 -4.13 -10.22
CA TYR A 191 -5.61 -5.20 -9.26
C TYR A 191 -6.32 -4.89 -7.94
N VAL A 192 -7.08 -5.85 -7.43
CA VAL A 192 -7.91 -5.68 -6.23
C VAL A 192 -7.60 -6.75 -5.20
N ALA A 193 -7.22 -6.34 -4.00
CA ALA A 193 -7.10 -7.22 -2.85
C ALA A 193 -8.50 -7.53 -2.30
N ASP A 194 -8.97 -8.74 -2.56
CA ASP A 194 -10.27 -9.27 -2.17
C ASP A 194 -10.17 -9.89 -0.77
N TRP A 195 -10.25 -9.02 0.25
CA TRP A 195 -9.78 -9.22 1.60
C TRP A 195 -10.33 -10.47 2.30
N ARG A 196 -11.64 -10.76 2.16
CA ARG A 196 -12.27 -11.93 2.81
C ARG A 196 -12.24 -13.18 1.96
N ASN A 197 -11.96 -13.06 0.67
CA ASN A 197 -11.78 -14.19 -0.22
C ASN A 197 -10.30 -14.64 -0.31
N ASP A 198 -9.40 -13.99 0.45
CA ASP A 198 -7.97 -14.34 0.54
C ASP A 198 -7.30 -14.48 -0.84
N ARG A 199 -7.57 -13.52 -1.73
CA ARG A 199 -7.03 -13.49 -3.09
C ARG A 199 -6.80 -12.05 -3.58
N VAL A 200 -6.03 -11.92 -4.65
CA VAL A 200 -5.96 -10.70 -5.47
C VAL A 200 -6.55 -11.02 -6.84
N GLN A 201 -7.41 -10.17 -7.37
CA GLN A 201 -7.99 -10.32 -8.70
C GLN A 201 -7.49 -9.21 -9.63
N LYS A 202 -7.18 -9.56 -10.89
CA LYS A 202 -6.83 -8.63 -11.95
C LYS A 202 -7.98 -8.48 -12.94
N PHE A 203 -8.25 -7.23 -13.32
CA PHE A 203 -9.29 -6.84 -14.28
C PHE A 203 -8.68 -5.93 -15.36
N SER A 204 -9.33 -5.89 -16.53
CA SER A 204 -9.03 -4.87 -17.53
C SER A 204 -9.56 -3.49 -17.10
N ALA A 205 -9.15 -2.43 -17.81
CA ALA A 205 -9.65 -1.07 -17.62
C ALA A 205 -11.19 -0.95 -17.65
N ASP A 206 -11.87 -1.86 -18.35
CA ASP A 206 -13.33 -1.92 -18.47
C ASP A 206 -13.99 -2.81 -17.38
N GLY A 207 -13.22 -3.33 -16.43
CA GLY A 207 -13.71 -4.17 -15.32
C GLY A 207 -13.92 -5.64 -15.70
N GLU A 208 -13.41 -6.13 -16.82
CA GLU A 208 -13.49 -7.54 -17.19
C GLU A 208 -12.42 -8.36 -16.45
N PHE A 209 -12.82 -9.46 -15.84
CA PHE A 209 -11.92 -10.35 -15.09
C PHE A 209 -10.84 -10.97 -16.01
N ILE A 210 -9.57 -10.89 -15.59
CA ILE A 210 -8.42 -11.48 -16.31
C ILE A 210 -7.92 -12.74 -15.59
N PHE A 211 -7.43 -12.59 -14.37
CA PHE A 211 -6.99 -13.73 -13.54
C PHE A 211 -7.07 -13.40 -12.05
N SER A 212 -6.81 -14.40 -11.21
CA SER A 212 -6.65 -14.23 -9.77
C SER A 212 -5.41 -14.93 -9.25
N ILE A 213 -4.83 -14.37 -8.17
CA ILE A 213 -3.68 -14.89 -7.46
C ILE A 213 -4.12 -15.22 -6.04
N GLY A 214 -3.59 -16.31 -5.50
CA GLY A 214 -3.78 -16.70 -4.11
C GLY A 214 -5.00 -17.55 -3.86
N LYS A 215 -5.02 -18.06 -2.65
CA LYS A 215 -6.10 -18.84 -2.02
C LYS A 215 -5.89 -18.76 -0.50
N PRO A 216 -6.89 -19.08 0.33
CA PRO A 216 -6.76 -19.08 1.78
C PRO A 216 -5.61 -19.96 2.27
N GLY A 217 -4.72 -19.41 3.12
CA GLY A 217 -3.65 -20.17 3.77
C GLY A 217 -2.45 -19.35 4.22
N CYS A 218 -1.34 -20.03 4.55
CA CYS A 218 -0.11 -19.41 5.03
C CYS A 218 1.17 -19.84 4.27
N GLU A 219 1.04 -20.75 3.31
CA GLU A 219 2.14 -21.18 2.45
C GLU A 219 2.48 -20.09 1.41
N ASP A 220 3.55 -20.30 0.66
CA ASP A 220 3.96 -19.39 -0.42
C ASP A 220 2.88 -19.34 -1.51
N GLY A 221 2.47 -18.12 -1.88
CA GLY A 221 1.38 -17.89 -2.82
C GLY A 221 -0.03 -18.01 -2.21
N GLU A 222 -0.17 -18.33 -0.93
CA GLU A 222 -1.43 -18.29 -0.19
C GLU A 222 -1.56 -16.98 0.59
N PHE A 223 -2.79 -16.55 0.90
CA PHE A 223 -3.06 -15.33 1.64
C PHE A 223 -3.96 -15.57 2.84
N ASN A 224 -3.85 -14.64 3.79
CA ASN A 224 -4.79 -14.48 4.88
C ASN A 224 -5.10 -12.99 5.04
N ARG A 225 -6.22 -12.57 4.49
CA ARG A 225 -6.69 -11.18 4.47
C ARG A 225 -5.68 -10.22 3.81
N PRO A 226 -5.43 -10.34 2.50
CA PRO A 226 -4.59 -9.41 1.77
C PRO A 226 -5.21 -8.00 1.82
N SER A 227 -4.45 -7.02 2.30
CA SER A 227 -4.95 -5.66 2.55
C SER A 227 -4.48 -4.64 1.55
N GLY A 228 -3.31 -4.82 0.95
CA GLY A 228 -2.73 -3.91 -0.02
C GLY A 228 -2.19 -4.65 -1.23
N VAL A 229 -2.25 -4.03 -2.38
CA VAL A 229 -1.62 -4.47 -3.62
C VAL A 229 -0.95 -3.28 -4.28
N GLU A 230 0.20 -3.51 -4.89
CA GLU A 230 0.97 -2.50 -5.64
C GLU A 230 1.63 -3.17 -6.84
N ILE A 231 1.75 -2.44 -7.93
CA ILE A 231 2.40 -2.90 -9.15
C ILE A 231 3.56 -1.97 -9.45
N ASP A 232 4.76 -2.54 -9.59
CA ASP A 232 5.92 -1.72 -9.94
C ASP A 232 6.05 -1.52 -11.46
N LYS A 233 7.01 -0.69 -11.84
CA LYS A 233 7.32 -0.36 -13.26
C LYS A 233 7.70 -1.58 -14.12
N ASP A 234 8.09 -2.70 -13.53
CA ASP A 234 8.43 -3.93 -14.23
C ASP A 234 7.20 -4.85 -14.37
N GLY A 235 6.07 -4.49 -13.76
CA GLY A 235 4.81 -5.23 -13.72
C GLY A 235 4.78 -6.29 -12.62
N ASP A 236 5.75 -6.30 -11.71
CA ASP A 236 5.76 -7.22 -10.58
C ASP A 236 4.74 -6.78 -9.52
N ILE A 237 4.06 -7.76 -8.92
CA ILE A 237 2.90 -7.56 -8.04
C ILE A 237 3.32 -7.77 -6.59
N PHE A 238 3.22 -6.74 -5.78
CA PHE A 238 3.45 -6.81 -4.32
C PHE A 238 2.13 -6.87 -3.58
N VAL A 239 1.99 -7.81 -2.65
CA VAL A 239 0.76 -8.00 -1.87
C VAL A 239 1.05 -7.96 -0.38
N ALA A 240 0.38 -7.08 0.34
CA ALA A 240 0.41 -7.03 1.80
C ALA A 240 -0.51 -8.14 2.37
N ASP A 241 0.08 -9.23 2.80
CA ASP A 241 -0.58 -10.41 3.38
C ASP A 241 -0.72 -10.20 4.91
N TRP A 242 -1.71 -9.38 5.27
CA TRP A 242 -1.86 -8.74 6.57
C TRP A 242 -1.82 -9.71 7.75
N ALA A 243 -2.64 -10.74 7.75
CA ALA A 243 -2.75 -11.66 8.88
C ALA A 243 -1.61 -12.71 8.91
N ASN A 244 -0.88 -12.88 7.82
CA ASN A 244 0.35 -13.69 7.75
C ASN A 244 1.61 -12.89 8.05
N HIS A 245 1.50 -11.59 8.35
CA HIS A 245 2.61 -10.72 8.75
C HIS A 245 3.75 -10.65 7.72
N ARG A 246 3.44 -10.63 6.43
CA ARG A 246 4.41 -10.61 5.34
C ARG A 246 3.94 -9.78 4.15
N ILE A 247 4.88 -9.42 3.29
CA ILE A 247 4.61 -8.98 1.91
C ILE A 247 5.02 -10.12 1.00
N GLN A 248 4.24 -10.40 -0.05
CA GLN A 248 4.61 -11.37 -1.07
C GLN A 248 4.78 -10.69 -2.42
N LEU A 249 5.78 -11.13 -3.18
CA LEU A 249 6.09 -10.69 -4.53
C LEU A 249 5.68 -11.77 -5.53
N PHE A 250 4.97 -11.35 -6.56
CA PHE A 250 4.57 -12.20 -7.69
C PHE A 250 5.03 -11.56 -9.00
N GLY A 251 5.33 -12.38 -9.97
CA GLY A 251 5.55 -11.91 -11.35
C GLY A 251 4.25 -11.40 -11.98
N PRO A 252 4.33 -10.68 -13.12
CA PRO A 252 3.16 -10.15 -13.83
C PRO A 252 2.15 -11.21 -14.32
N ASP A 253 2.56 -12.47 -14.38
CA ASP A 253 1.71 -13.62 -14.70
C ASP A 253 1.08 -14.27 -13.44
N GLY A 254 1.37 -13.71 -12.25
CA GLY A 254 0.83 -14.16 -10.96
C GLY A 254 1.58 -15.34 -10.32
N HIS A 255 2.75 -15.76 -10.86
CA HIS A 255 3.56 -16.77 -10.16
C HIS A 255 4.27 -16.16 -8.94
N PHE A 256 4.35 -16.90 -7.86
CA PHE A 256 5.08 -16.50 -6.65
C PHE A 256 6.58 -16.39 -6.91
N VAL A 257 7.20 -15.31 -6.46
CA VAL A 257 8.63 -15.04 -6.59
C VAL A 257 9.32 -15.09 -5.23
N GLU A 258 8.88 -14.26 -4.27
CA GLU A 258 9.53 -14.08 -2.98
C GLU A 258 8.55 -13.61 -1.90
N LYS A 259 8.98 -13.72 -0.62
CA LYS A 259 8.25 -13.17 0.53
C LYS A 259 9.17 -12.38 1.45
N PHE A 260 8.67 -11.30 1.99
CA PHE A 260 9.34 -10.42 2.94
C PHE A 260 8.67 -10.56 4.30
N ILE A 261 9.42 -11.08 5.27
CA ILE A 261 8.95 -11.27 6.65
C ILE A 261 9.51 -10.20 7.59
N GLY A 262 10.33 -9.30 7.06
CA GLY A 262 10.90 -8.14 7.73
C GLY A 262 12.33 -8.32 8.21
N ASP A 263 13.16 -7.30 7.95
CA ASP A 263 14.59 -7.21 8.28
C ASP A 263 14.93 -5.91 9.01
N ALA A 264 13.94 -5.28 9.63
CA ALA A 264 14.06 -3.94 10.19
C ALA A 264 15.23 -3.78 11.16
N THR A 265 15.90 -2.67 11.02
CA THR A 265 16.86 -2.13 11.98
C THR A 265 16.24 -0.94 12.74
N LEU A 266 17.00 -0.27 13.60
CA LEU A 266 16.56 1.01 14.15
C LEU A 266 16.62 2.10 13.07
N SER A 267 15.55 2.86 12.94
CA SER A 267 15.58 4.09 12.15
C SER A 267 16.54 5.11 12.79
N ARG A 268 16.92 6.13 12.05
CA ARG A 268 17.78 7.20 12.59
C ARG A 268 17.15 7.89 13.80
N GLN A 269 15.86 8.17 13.72
CA GLN A 269 15.10 8.78 14.82
C GLN A 269 15.03 7.86 16.04
N ALA A 270 14.81 6.57 15.83
CA ALA A 270 14.78 5.59 16.92
C ALA A 270 16.17 5.44 17.59
N LYS A 271 17.25 5.48 16.81
CA LYS A 271 18.64 5.49 17.35
C LYS A 271 18.89 6.68 18.25
N ASN A 272 18.59 7.89 17.76
CA ASN A 272 18.77 9.14 18.54
C ASN A 272 17.97 9.11 19.85
N TYR A 273 16.74 8.60 19.81
CA TYR A 273 15.91 8.43 21.01
C TYR A 273 16.51 7.42 22.00
N MET A 274 17.02 6.30 21.51
CA MET A 274 17.64 5.27 22.35
C MET A 274 18.94 5.74 23.01
N GLU A 275 19.78 6.47 22.28
CA GLU A 275 21.02 7.06 22.79
C GLU A 275 20.76 8.08 23.91
N SER A 276 19.65 8.78 23.86
CA SER A 276 19.22 9.73 24.90
C SER A 276 18.42 9.12 26.05
N ASN A 277 18.03 7.83 25.95
CA ASN A 277 17.14 7.18 26.92
C ASN A 277 17.61 5.77 27.32
N VAL A 278 18.38 5.72 28.39
CA VAL A 278 18.99 4.49 28.92
C VAL A 278 17.95 3.39 29.25
N MET A 279 16.73 3.76 29.68
CA MET A 279 15.68 2.78 29.99
C MET A 279 15.16 2.12 28.71
N ALA A 280 14.97 2.88 27.65
CA ALA A 280 14.56 2.36 26.33
C ALA A 280 15.62 1.39 25.77
N LEU A 281 16.89 1.72 25.92
CA LEU A 281 18.00 0.86 25.52
C LEU A 281 18.01 -0.48 26.28
N ARG A 282 17.88 -0.43 27.60
CA ARG A 282 17.80 -1.65 28.45
C ARG A 282 16.60 -2.52 28.10
N MET A 283 15.43 -1.94 27.91
CA MET A 283 14.23 -2.70 27.52
C MET A 283 14.43 -3.41 26.18
N ARG A 284 15.10 -2.77 25.24
CA ARG A 284 15.42 -3.39 23.94
C ARG A 284 16.39 -4.57 24.09
N GLU A 285 17.42 -4.44 24.92
CA GLU A 285 18.38 -5.54 25.16
C GLU A 285 17.74 -6.77 25.81
N MET A 286 16.62 -6.58 26.49
CA MET A 286 15.86 -7.67 27.13
C MET A 286 14.89 -8.37 26.17
N THR A 287 14.70 -7.88 24.96
CA THR A 287 13.76 -8.43 23.98
C THR A 287 14.49 -9.12 22.83
N SER A 288 13.84 -10.11 22.20
CA SER A 288 14.42 -10.80 21.03
C SER A 288 14.56 -9.84 19.85
N ILE A 289 15.79 -9.59 19.42
CA ILE A 289 16.08 -8.73 18.25
C ILE A 289 15.45 -9.31 16.98
N GLU A 290 15.44 -10.62 16.82
CA GLU A 290 14.85 -11.27 15.62
C GLU A 290 13.36 -11.01 15.51
N LEU A 291 12.60 -11.07 16.61
CA LEU A 291 11.18 -10.74 16.61
C LEU A 291 10.92 -9.25 16.31
N GLN A 292 11.87 -8.38 16.69
CA GLN A 292 11.75 -6.94 16.43
C GLN A 292 11.98 -6.58 14.96
N LYS A 293 12.70 -7.39 14.20
CA LYS A 293 12.94 -7.18 12.76
C LYS A 293 11.67 -7.45 11.93
N ARG A 294 10.81 -8.37 12.40
CA ARG A 294 9.69 -8.89 11.63
C ARG A 294 8.62 -7.84 11.37
N LEU A 295 7.99 -7.95 10.20
CA LEU A 295 6.75 -7.25 9.89
C LEU A 295 5.64 -7.69 10.84
N ARG A 296 4.78 -6.74 11.20
CA ARG A 296 3.60 -7.01 12.04
C ARG A 296 2.39 -6.31 11.43
N TRP A 297 1.49 -7.08 10.86
CA TRP A 297 0.30 -6.57 10.19
C TRP A 297 0.64 -5.49 9.14
N PRO A 298 1.46 -5.81 8.11
CA PRO A 298 1.70 -4.86 7.04
C PRO A 298 0.38 -4.56 6.32
N VAL A 299 0.04 -3.28 6.16
CA VAL A 299 -1.25 -2.86 5.62
C VAL A 299 -1.13 -2.47 4.17
N SER A 300 -0.10 -1.74 3.81
CA SER A 300 0.13 -1.30 2.44
C SER A 300 1.60 -1.49 2.03
N VAL A 301 1.81 -1.51 0.75
CA VAL A 301 3.10 -1.49 0.09
C VAL A 301 3.03 -0.45 -1.04
N ARG A 302 4.11 0.31 -1.25
CA ARG A 302 4.25 1.29 -2.34
C ARG A 302 5.61 1.16 -2.98
N THR A 303 5.69 1.46 -4.25
CA THR A 303 6.94 1.43 -5.01
C THR A 303 7.24 2.79 -5.63
N ASP A 304 8.53 3.09 -5.87
CA ASP A 304 8.94 4.26 -6.61
C ASP A 304 9.64 3.88 -7.94
N MET A 305 9.90 4.88 -8.76
CA MET A 305 10.55 4.68 -10.06
C MET A 305 12.03 4.24 -9.95
N ASP A 306 12.65 4.42 -8.78
CA ASP A 306 14.01 3.96 -8.50
C ASP A 306 14.04 2.48 -8.09
N GLY A 307 12.88 1.85 -7.96
CA GLY A 307 12.73 0.44 -7.55
C GLY A 307 12.77 0.23 -6.05
N ARG A 308 12.54 1.28 -5.25
CA ARG A 308 12.38 1.12 -3.80
C ARG A 308 10.98 0.64 -3.47
N ILE A 309 10.90 -0.22 -2.47
CA ILE A 309 9.67 -0.82 -1.97
C ILE A 309 9.48 -0.34 -0.53
N TYR A 310 8.40 0.36 -0.27
CA TYR A 310 8.06 0.91 1.04
C TYR A 310 6.93 0.11 1.65
N MET A 311 7.16 -0.51 2.80
CA MET A 311 6.21 -1.38 3.48
C MET A 311 5.71 -0.71 4.77
N ALA A 312 4.42 -0.42 4.84
CA ALA A 312 3.78 0.14 6.03
C ALA A 312 3.59 -0.96 7.10
N ASP A 313 4.52 -1.02 8.05
CA ASP A 313 4.55 -1.98 9.16
C ASP A 313 3.70 -1.45 10.32
N TYR A 314 2.37 -1.61 10.18
CA TYR A 314 1.35 -1.05 11.09
C TYR A 314 1.59 -1.40 12.55
N GLY A 315 1.78 -2.70 12.86
CA GLY A 315 1.92 -3.18 14.23
C GLY A 315 3.27 -2.85 14.86
N SER A 316 4.29 -2.50 14.06
CA SER A 316 5.61 -2.08 14.55
C SER A 316 5.82 -0.56 14.44
N MET A 317 4.82 0.19 13.92
CA MET A 317 4.80 1.65 13.85
C MET A 317 6.01 2.24 13.10
N ARG A 318 6.28 1.73 11.89
CA ARG A 318 7.43 2.11 11.07
C ARG A 318 7.18 1.81 9.60
N ILE A 319 8.06 2.31 8.74
CA ILE A 319 8.15 1.93 7.33
C ILE A 319 9.44 1.14 7.14
N GLN A 320 9.38 -0.04 6.52
CA GLN A 320 10.56 -0.76 6.06
C GLN A 320 10.78 -0.47 4.59
N VAL A 321 12.01 -0.20 4.20
CA VAL A 321 12.39 0.12 2.82
C VAL A 321 13.33 -0.95 2.30
N TYR A 322 13.00 -1.47 1.12
CA TYR A 322 13.81 -2.41 0.37
C TYR A 322 14.14 -1.82 -0.99
N GLN A 323 15.27 -2.22 -1.56
CA GLN A 323 15.69 -1.88 -2.90
C GLN A 323 15.55 -3.11 -3.79
N LYS A 324 14.77 -2.99 -4.86
CA LYS A 324 14.68 -3.97 -5.94
C LYS A 324 15.70 -3.63 -7.02
N GLU A 325 16.47 -4.62 -7.42
CA GLU A 325 17.37 -4.55 -8.56
C GLU A 325 16.88 -5.54 -9.63
N ALA A 326 16.52 -5.03 -10.80
CA ALA A 326 16.11 -5.83 -11.94
C ALA A 326 17.14 -5.65 -13.06
N TYR A 327 17.80 -6.74 -13.43
CA TYR A 327 18.80 -6.75 -14.51
C TYR A 327 18.26 -7.50 -15.72
N PRO A 328 18.17 -6.86 -16.90
CA PRO A 328 17.88 -7.60 -18.13
C PRO A 328 19.04 -8.59 -18.41
N LEU A 329 18.70 -9.86 -18.56
CA LEU A 329 19.67 -10.88 -18.97
C LEU A 329 20.03 -10.69 -20.44
N GLY A 330 21.34 -10.71 -20.75
CA GLY A 330 21.82 -10.76 -22.12
C GLY A 330 21.53 -12.12 -22.77
N PRO A 331 21.56 -12.21 -24.12
CA PRO A 331 21.34 -13.47 -24.82
C PRO A 331 22.29 -14.61 -24.35
N ASP A 332 23.50 -14.28 -23.94
CA ASP A 332 24.53 -15.22 -23.48
C ASP A 332 24.32 -15.70 -22.04
N GLU A 333 23.43 -15.02 -21.27
CA GLU A 333 23.10 -15.37 -19.89
C GLU A 333 21.86 -16.28 -19.80
N ILE A 334 21.18 -16.49 -20.93
CA ILE A 334 20.01 -17.37 -21.03
C ILE A 334 20.52 -18.81 -21.31
N SER A 335 20.42 -19.67 -20.30
CA SER A 335 20.78 -21.07 -20.45
C SER A 335 19.71 -21.83 -21.24
N ASP A 336 20.12 -22.56 -22.30
CA ASP A 336 19.26 -23.49 -23.04
C ASP A 336 18.91 -24.76 -22.25
N ALA A 337 19.55 -24.98 -21.09
CA ALA A 337 19.29 -26.15 -20.27
C ALA A 337 17.95 -25.97 -19.47
N PRO A 338 17.13 -27.02 -19.36
CA PRO A 338 15.93 -26.97 -18.52
C PRO A 338 16.39 -26.69 -17.08
N ARG A 339 15.89 -25.61 -16.52
CA ARG A 339 16.18 -25.21 -15.14
C ARG A 339 15.69 -26.28 -14.18
N SER A 340 16.60 -26.83 -13.36
CA SER A 340 16.25 -27.76 -12.30
C SER A 340 15.38 -27.02 -11.27
N ASN A 341 14.24 -27.62 -10.90
CA ASN A 341 13.37 -27.11 -9.83
C ASN A 341 14.08 -26.96 -8.47
N SER A 342 15.27 -27.55 -8.32
CA SER A 342 16.08 -27.47 -7.10
C SER A 342 16.96 -26.21 -6.99
N LEU A 343 17.05 -25.36 -8.03
CA LEU A 343 17.83 -24.12 -7.99
C LEU A 343 17.06 -22.94 -7.36
N PHE A 344 15.78 -23.09 -7.11
CA PHE A 344 14.95 -22.06 -6.47
C PHE A 344 14.85 -22.18 -4.95
N THR A 345 15.50 -23.17 -4.33
CA THR A 345 15.37 -23.43 -2.88
C THR A 345 16.64 -23.20 -2.07
N GLN A 346 17.68 -22.58 -2.64
CA GLN A 346 18.91 -22.31 -1.90
C GLN A 346 19.40 -20.88 -2.13
N PHE A 347 18.67 -19.92 -1.56
CA PHE A 347 19.29 -18.67 -1.07
C PHE A 347 18.41 -18.06 0.01
#